data_d3517dec27072e07c0e23200c3117228
#
_entry.id   d3517dec27072e07c0e23200c3117228
#
_cell.length_a   1.000
_cell.length_b   1.000
_cell.length_c   1.000
_cell.angle_alpha   90.00
_cell.angle_beta   90.00
_cell.angle_gamma   90.00
#
_symmetry.space_group_name_H-M   'P 1'
#
loop_
_entity.id
_entity.type
_entity.pdbx_description
1 polymer ?
#
loop_
_entity_poly.entity_id
_entity_poly.type
_entity_poly.pdbx_seq_one_letter_code
_entity_poly.pdbx_strand_id
1 'polypeptide(L)'
;SEMCIRDRYRMMTWWCDKGVDGFRMDVISMISKPDEMPDDPNAPVGGYGNFGAYCIHGPHVHEYLKEMNERVLSRYDLMTVGETAGVTIEEAQKYAGEDSHELSMVFQFEHVDVAGKYGAWRTEQIPMLFLKKVLSKWQTELHGKAWNSLFLGNHDQPRTVSAFGDDRPQWRVRSAKMLATCLHMMEGTPYIYQGEELGMTNCPFQSLDEFRDIDSLNGYRRWVTDGPLTHDEFFPYLLFKSRDNARTPMQWDDSTNAGFTRGTPWIRVNPNYTEVNAAAAMADPDSTFYYFQKLIRLRKTHPVIVHGRYALLEKDDPALFIYTRTLDDAQLLVMCNFKEHTREWTMPAGFAGAQVLISNTGRTQQAEQTITLQPYEALVLLK
;
A
#
# COMPACT_ATOMS: atom_id res chain seq x y z
N SER A 1 8.86 25.76 -18.68
CA SER A 1 8.74 26.37 -20.02
C SER A 1 8.15 25.37 -21.01
N GLU A 2 7.45 25.82 -22.05
CA GLU A 2 6.86 24.98 -23.10
C GLU A 2 7.86 24.02 -23.74
N MET A 3 9.11 24.42 -23.86
CA MET A 3 10.18 23.58 -24.41
C MET A 3 10.42 22.32 -23.55
N CYS A 4 10.41 22.46 -22.22
CA CYS A 4 10.56 21.32 -21.31
C CYS A 4 9.35 20.37 -21.38
N ILE A 5 8.14 20.91 -21.54
CA ILE A 5 6.93 20.09 -21.68
C ILE A 5 6.96 19.26 -22.97
N ARG A 6 7.33 19.87 -24.10
CA ARG A 6 7.46 19.18 -25.39
C ARG A 6 8.55 18.09 -25.35
N ASP A 7 9.64 18.33 -24.65
CA ASP A 7 10.69 17.32 -24.46
C ASP A 7 10.20 16.13 -23.62
N ARG A 8 9.37 16.37 -22.60
CA ARG A 8 8.73 15.31 -21.83
C ARG A 8 7.83 14.44 -22.70
N TYR A 9 6.97 15.04 -23.53
CA TYR A 9 6.10 14.28 -24.43
C TYR A 9 6.92 13.46 -25.45
N ARG A 10 8.01 14.00 -26.02
CA ARG A 10 8.90 13.23 -26.90
C ARG A 10 9.56 12.07 -26.17
N MET A 11 10.01 12.28 -24.93
CA MET A 11 10.60 11.21 -24.12
C MET A 11 9.57 10.10 -23.85
N MET A 12 8.35 10.47 -23.44
CA MET A 12 7.28 9.50 -23.17
C MET A 12 6.91 8.72 -24.43
N THR A 13 6.73 9.40 -25.57
CA THR A 13 6.48 8.77 -26.87
C THR A 13 7.58 7.79 -27.22
N TRP A 14 8.86 8.16 -27.03
CA TRP A 14 10.00 7.28 -27.29
C TRP A 14 9.95 6.00 -26.47
N TRP A 15 9.55 6.08 -25.19
CA TRP A 15 9.35 4.91 -24.34
C TRP A 15 8.17 4.05 -24.80
N CYS A 16 7.04 4.69 -25.17
CA CYS A 16 5.89 3.97 -25.73
C CYS A 16 6.27 3.22 -27.00
N ASP A 17 7.03 3.84 -27.90
CA ASP A 17 7.54 3.23 -29.15
C ASP A 17 8.51 2.07 -28.85
N LYS A 18 9.11 2.00 -27.67
CA LYS A 18 9.91 0.88 -27.18
C LYS A 18 9.06 -0.25 -26.57
N GLY A 19 7.76 -0.05 -26.43
CA GLY A 19 6.83 -1.06 -25.98
C GLY A 19 6.59 -1.08 -24.48
N VAL A 20 6.71 0.07 -23.78
CA VAL A 20 6.22 0.15 -22.39
C VAL A 20 4.69 0.23 -22.39
N ASP A 21 4.07 -0.46 -21.43
CA ASP A 21 2.60 -0.55 -21.29
C ASP A 21 2.01 0.50 -20.34
N GLY A 22 2.81 1.43 -19.86
CA GLY A 22 2.32 2.49 -18.98
C GLY A 22 3.39 3.22 -18.19
N PHE A 23 2.92 4.14 -17.34
CA PHE A 23 3.79 4.99 -16.53
C PHE A 23 3.27 5.12 -15.09
N ARG A 24 4.17 4.95 -14.14
CA ARG A 24 4.00 5.50 -12.79
C ARG A 24 4.66 6.88 -12.75
N MET A 25 3.89 7.88 -12.36
CA MET A 25 4.32 9.28 -12.39
C MET A 25 4.58 9.78 -10.98
N ASP A 26 5.86 10.04 -10.71
CA ASP A 26 6.37 10.50 -9.43
C ASP A 26 5.85 11.92 -9.12
N VAL A 27 5.29 12.10 -7.92
CA VAL A 27 4.81 13.40 -7.38
C VAL A 27 4.03 14.24 -8.39
N ILE A 28 3.22 13.60 -9.21
CA ILE A 28 2.56 14.24 -10.37
C ILE A 28 1.61 15.38 -9.97
N SER A 29 1.08 15.34 -8.74
CA SER A 29 0.24 16.41 -8.20
C SER A 29 0.99 17.73 -7.96
N MET A 30 2.33 17.71 -8.01
CA MET A 30 3.18 18.87 -7.67
C MET A 30 3.87 19.50 -8.88
N ILE A 31 3.50 19.16 -10.10
CA ILE A 31 4.14 19.69 -11.32
C ILE A 31 3.73 21.12 -11.64
N SER A 32 2.61 21.58 -11.12
CA SER A 32 2.12 22.96 -11.31
C SER A 32 2.37 23.79 -10.06
N LYS A 33 2.86 24.99 -10.27
CA LYS A 33 3.15 25.99 -9.24
C LYS A 33 2.44 27.29 -9.57
N PRO A 34 2.11 28.14 -8.58
CA PRO A 34 1.61 29.48 -8.85
C PRO A 34 2.65 30.30 -9.62
N ASP A 35 2.19 31.29 -10.41
CA ASP A 35 3.05 32.15 -11.21
C ASP A 35 4.04 32.93 -10.34
N GLU A 36 3.58 33.40 -9.19
CA GLU A 36 4.40 34.02 -8.15
C GLU A 36 4.52 33.06 -6.97
N MET A 37 5.72 32.85 -6.48
CA MET A 37 5.99 32.01 -5.30
C MET A 37 5.80 32.86 -4.03
N PRO A 38 4.66 32.72 -3.34
CA PRO A 38 4.40 33.51 -2.14
C PRO A 38 5.25 33.05 -0.96
N ASP A 39 5.57 33.95 -0.07
CA ASP A 39 6.12 33.62 1.23
C ASP A 39 5.05 32.95 2.09
N ASP A 40 5.43 31.92 2.84
CA ASP A 40 4.53 31.29 3.81
C ASP A 40 4.50 32.14 5.10
N PRO A 41 3.36 32.78 5.44
CA PRO A 41 3.24 33.59 6.64
C PRO A 41 3.39 32.79 7.94
N ASN A 42 3.26 31.45 7.87
CA ASN A 42 3.40 30.55 9.01
C ASN A 42 4.76 29.85 9.06
N ALA A 43 5.70 30.23 8.20
CA ALA A 43 7.05 29.66 8.21
C ALA A 43 7.74 29.93 9.55
N PRO A 44 8.42 28.96 10.16
CA PRO A 44 9.22 29.19 11.35
C PRO A 44 10.33 30.24 11.06
N VAL A 45 10.67 31.06 12.03
CA VAL A 45 11.76 32.04 11.89
C VAL A 45 13.06 31.28 11.53
N GLY A 46 13.66 31.62 10.40
CA GLY A 46 14.87 30.97 9.87
C GLY A 46 14.63 29.56 9.31
N GLY A 47 13.36 29.10 9.17
CA GLY A 47 12.97 27.85 8.57
C GLY A 47 12.41 28.00 7.17
N TYR A 48 11.92 26.88 6.63
CA TYR A 48 11.27 26.82 5.31
C TYR A 48 9.75 26.87 5.44
N GLY A 49 9.10 27.53 4.49
CA GLY A 49 7.64 27.51 4.35
C GLY A 49 7.10 26.14 3.93
N ASN A 50 5.80 25.96 4.12
CA ASN A 50 5.08 24.77 3.67
C ASN A 50 4.80 24.85 2.16
N PHE A 51 5.72 24.36 1.34
CA PHE A 51 5.56 24.34 -0.13
C PHE A 51 4.31 23.56 -0.58
N GLY A 52 3.89 22.54 0.17
CA GLY A 52 2.74 21.72 -0.16
C GLY A 52 1.45 22.52 -0.32
N ALA A 53 1.25 23.53 0.51
CA ALA A 53 0.09 24.42 0.43
C ALA A 53 -0.02 25.18 -0.90
N TYR A 54 1.08 25.33 -1.63
CA TYR A 54 1.15 26.11 -2.87
C TYR A 54 1.40 25.26 -4.12
N CYS A 55 1.94 24.07 -3.96
CA CYS A 55 2.36 23.21 -5.08
C CYS A 55 1.52 21.96 -5.26
N ILE A 56 0.89 21.43 -4.20
CA ILE A 56 0.02 20.26 -4.31
C ILE A 56 -1.28 20.69 -5.01
N HIS A 57 -1.66 19.99 -6.08
CA HIS A 57 -2.82 20.33 -6.93
C HIS A 57 -2.77 21.78 -7.45
N GLY A 58 -1.59 22.23 -7.88
CA GLY A 58 -1.38 23.59 -8.36
C GLY A 58 -2.28 23.99 -9.54
N PRO A 59 -2.39 25.29 -9.85
CA PRO A 59 -3.48 25.84 -10.67
C PRO A 59 -3.60 25.26 -12.09
N HIS A 60 -2.52 24.78 -12.69
CA HIS A 60 -2.49 24.28 -14.07
C HIS A 60 -2.27 22.77 -14.17
N VAL A 61 -2.28 22.02 -13.06
CA VAL A 61 -1.96 20.59 -13.07
C VAL A 61 -2.87 19.79 -14.02
N HIS A 62 -4.16 20.02 -13.97
CA HIS A 62 -5.15 19.32 -14.82
C HIS A 62 -5.01 19.71 -16.29
N GLU A 63 -4.66 20.95 -16.59
CA GLU A 63 -4.37 21.39 -17.97
C GLU A 63 -3.17 20.62 -18.55
N TYR A 64 -2.09 20.50 -17.77
CA TYR A 64 -0.89 19.76 -18.18
C TYR A 64 -1.16 18.27 -18.37
N LEU A 65 -1.98 17.67 -17.50
CA LEU A 65 -2.30 16.26 -17.60
C LEU A 65 -3.22 15.96 -18.77
N LYS A 66 -4.19 16.82 -19.06
CA LYS A 66 -5.05 16.71 -20.27
C LYS A 66 -4.23 16.86 -21.55
N GLU A 67 -3.33 17.83 -21.61
CA GLU A 67 -2.43 17.97 -22.74
C GLU A 67 -1.53 16.73 -22.92
N MET A 68 -0.98 16.21 -21.82
CA MET A 68 -0.19 14.98 -21.84
C MET A 68 -1.00 13.79 -22.35
N ASN A 69 -2.23 13.66 -21.93
CA ASN A 69 -3.14 12.61 -22.39
C ASN A 69 -3.40 12.75 -23.90
N GLU A 70 -3.79 13.92 -24.37
CA GLU A 70 -4.02 14.20 -25.79
C GLU A 70 -2.77 13.98 -26.66
N ARG A 71 -1.63 14.42 -26.18
CA ARG A 71 -0.36 14.36 -26.94
C ARG A 71 0.26 12.99 -26.96
N VAL A 72 0.12 12.20 -25.89
CA VAL A 72 0.82 10.92 -25.71
C VAL A 72 -0.13 9.81 -25.31
N LEU A 73 -0.76 9.87 -24.12
CA LEU A 73 -1.35 8.69 -23.49
C LEU A 73 -2.49 8.10 -24.31
N SER A 74 -3.38 8.92 -24.87
CA SER A 74 -4.53 8.47 -25.69
C SER A 74 -4.14 7.81 -27.02
N ARG A 75 -2.87 7.87 -27.41
CA ARG A 75 -2.36 7.29 -28.67
C ARG A 75 -1.85 5.86 -28.54
N TYR A 76 -1.80 5.35 -27.33
CA TYR A 76 -1.29 4.02 -26.98
C TYR A 76 -2.26 3.35 -26.01
N ASP A 77 -2.25 2.03 -25.96
CA ASP A 77 -2.96 1.26 -24.94
C ASP A 77 -2.08 1.22 -23.68
N LEU A 78 -2.28 2.17 -22.77
CA LEU A 78 -1.44 2.39 -21.60
C LEU A 78 -2.24 2.39 -20.31
N MET A 79 -1.62 1.88 -19.25
CA MET A 79 -2.06 2.10 -17.87
C MET A 79 -1.19 3.18 -17.23
N THR A 80 -1.81 4.16 -16.59
CA THR A 80 -1.10 5.22 -15.88
C THR A 80 -1.53 5.33 -14.42
N VAL A 81 -0.57 5.53 -13.52
CA VAL A 81 -0.83 5.77 -12.11
C VAL A 81 -0.02 6.96 -11.62
N GLY A 82 -0.70 7.94 -11.04
CA GLY A 82 -0.08 9.13 -10.47
C GLY A 82 0.17 9.01 -8.98
N GLU A 83 1.34 9.41 -8.52
CA GLU A 83 1.59 9.62 -7.10
C GLU A 83 1.04 10.99 -6.69
N THR A 84 0.02 10.99 -5.83
CA THR A 84 -0.71 12.20 -5.45
C THR A 84 -0.80 12.32 -3.94
N ALA A 85 0.25 12.87 -3.32
CA ALA A 85 0.25 13.14 -1.89
C ALA A 85 -0.90 14.10 -1.51
N GLY A 86 -1.61 13.79 -0.43
CA GLY A 86 -2.70 14.64 0.08
C GLY A 86 -3.96 14.68 -0.78
N VAL A 87 -4.11 13.78 -1.77
CA VAL A 87 -5.29 13.72 -2.64
C VAL A 87 -6.56 13.41 -1.85
N THR A 88 -7.62 14.17 -2.11
CA THR A 88 -8.98 13.87 -1.64
C THR A 88 -9.74 13.01 -2.68
N ILE A 89 -10.92 12.53 -2.29
CA ILE A 89 -11.79 11.79 -3.23
C ILE A 89 -12.18 12.67 -4.42
N GLU A 90 -12.50 13.95 -4.17
CA GLU A 90 -12.87 14.91 -5.19
C GLU A 90 -11.71 15.18 -6.16
N GLU A 91 -10.49 15.36 -5.63
CA GLU A 91 -9.31 15.52 -6.47
C GLU A 91 -9.00 14.24 -7.25
N ALA A 92 -9.11 13.06 -6.63
CA ALA A 92 -8.89 11.78 -7.32
C ALA A 92 -9.82 11.61 -8.53
N GLN A 93 -11.08 12.07 -8.43
CA GLN A 93 -12.01 12.06 -9.56
C GLN A 93 -11.58 12.99 -10.70
N LYS A 94 -10.95 14.12 -10.39
CA LYS A 94 -10.40 15.02 -11.43
C LYS A 94 -9.25 14.37 -12.19
N TYR A 95 -8.35 13.69 -11.46
CA TYR A 95 -7.19 13.00 -12.06
C TYR A 95 -7.55 11.73 -12.83
N ALA A 96 -8.51 10.95 -12.33
CA ALA A 96 -8.73 9.57 -12.77
C ALA A 96 -10.20 9.20 -12.96
N GLY A 97 -11.12 10.16 -13.01
CA GLY A 97 -12.51 9.92 -13.40
C GLY A 97 -12.60 9.48 -14.85
N GLU A 98 -13.65 8.71 -15.21
CA GLU A 98 -13.81 8.19 -16.57
C GLU A 98 -13.77 9.29 -17.65
N ASP A 99 -14.33 10.46 -17.36
CA ASP A 99 -14.38 11.62 -18.27
C ASP A 99 -13.23 12.62 -18.02
N SER A 100 -12.26 12.31 -17.14
CA SER A 100 -11.17 13.24 -16.84
C SER A 100 -10.20 13.43 -18.00
N HIS A 101 -9.96 12.37 -18.78
CA HIS A 101 -8.96 12.32 -19.84
C HIS A 101 -7.57 12.71 -19.33
N GLU A 102 -7.19 12.24 -18.15
CA GLU A 102 -5.89 12.48 -17.53
C GLU A 102 -5.15 11.16 -17.27
N LEU A 103 -5.37 10.53 -16.11
CA LEU A 103 -4.69 9.31 -15.68
C LEU A 103 -5.68 8.15 -15.53
N SER A 104 -5.18 6.91 -15.53
CA SER A 104 -6.04 5.74 -15.27
C SER A 104 -6.41 5.62 -13.80
N MET A 105 -5.50 5.97 -12.88
CA MET A 105 -5.71 5.94 -11.43
C MET A 105 -4.66 6.78 -10.70
N VAL A 106 -4.85 6.98 -9.40
CA VAL A 106 -3.89 7.67 -8.52
C VAL A 106 -3.61 6.86 -7.27
N PHE A 107 -2.40 6.99 -6.72
CA PHE A 107 -2.07 6.53 -5.38
C PHE A 107 -2.47 7.58 -4.36
N GLN A 108 -3.36 7.22 -3.47
CA GLN A 108 -3.65 7.95 -2.24
C GLN A 108 -2.80 7.41 -1.08
N PHE A 109 -2.41 8.25 -0.14
CA PHE A 109 -1.51 7.89 0.95
C PHE A 109 -2.15 7.98 2.34
N GLU A 110 -3.44 8.31 2.42
CA GLU A 110 -4.13 8.57 3.69
C GLU A 110 -3.98 7.43 4.70
N HIS A 111 -3.96 6.17 4.23
CA HIS A 111 -3.84 5.00 5.11
C HIS A 111 -2.41 4.73 5.59
N VAL A 112 -1.38 5.33 4.99
CA VAL A 112 0.04 5.17 5.35
C VAL A 112 0.67 6.43 5.95
N ASP A 113 0.14 7.61 5.63
CA ASP A 113 0.62 8.90 6.11
C ASP A 113 0.01 9.26 7.48
N VAL A 114 0.22 8.38 8.45
CA VAL A 114 -0.26 8.59 9.80
C VAL A 114 0.81 9.32 10.60
N ALA A 115 0.43 10.48 11.15
CA ALA A 115 1.31 11.25 12.02
C ALA A 115 1.73 10.45 13.25
N GLY A 116 3.01 10.50 13.57
CA GLY A 116 3.59 9.94 14.78
C GLY A 116 3.90 11.03 15.81
N LYS A 117 4.52 10.63 16.91
CA LYS A 117 4.91 11.54 17.99
C LYS A 117 5.89 12.64 17.53
N TYR A 118 6.72 12.33 16.55
CA TYR A 118 7.74 13.25 16.01
C TYR A 118 7.53 13.47 14.51
N GLY A 119 6.41 14.08 14.13
CA GLY A 119 6.04 14.28 12.74
C GLY A 119 5.59 12.97 12.09
N ALA A 120 6.29 12.48 11.07
CA ALA A 120 6.00 11.19 10.45
C ALA A 120 6.57 9.99 11.25
N TRP A 121 7.44 10.23 12.25
CA TRP A 121 8.12 9.19 13.01
C TRP A 121 7.24 8.61 14.12
N ARG A 122 7.06 7.29 14.09
CA ARG A 122 6.26 6.50 15.03
C ARG A 122 6.94 5.16 15.33
N THR A 123 6.58 4.55 16.43
CA THR A 123 7.00 3.19 16.84
C THR A 123 5.83 2.21 16.89
N GLU A 124 4.63 2.71 16.65
CA GLU A 124 3.39 1.94 16.77
C GLU A 124 2.83 1.62 15.38
N GLN A 125 2.19 0.49 15.28
CA GLN A 125 1.47 0.10 14.08
C GLN A 125 0.31 1.07 13.79
N ILE A 126 -0.09 1.13 12.53
CA ILE A 126 -1.29 1.89 12.15
C ILE A 126 -2.51 1.21 12.77
N PRO A 127 -3.34 1.95 13.54
CA PRO A 127 -4.52 1.38 14.16
C PRO A 127 -5.47 0.80 13.10
N MET A 128 -5.91 -0.45 13.30
CA MET A 128 -6.79 -1.14 12.36
C MET A 128 -8.10 -0.37 12.12
N LEU A 129 -8.68 0.27 13.13
CA LEU A 129 -9.86 1.11 12.95
C LEU A 129 -9.62 2.29 12.01
N PHE A 130 -8.41 2.89 12.04
CA PHE A 130 -8.05 3.94 11.09
C PHE A 130 -7.91 3.37 9.68
N LEU A 131 -7.16 2.28 9.51
CA LEU A 131 -7.03 1.58 8.23
C LEU A 131 -8.41 1.22 7.65
N LYS A 132 -9.28 0.62 8.47
CA LYS A 132 -10.66 0.26 8.11
C LYS A 132 -11.45 1.48 7.62
N LYS A 133 -11.40 2.57 8.37
CA LYS A 133 -12.09 3.82 8.01
C LYS A 133 -11.63 4.36 6.66
N VAL A 134 -10.31 4.45 6.45
CA VAL A 134 -9.74 5.00 5.21
C VAL A 134 -10.05 4.11 4.02
N LEU A 135 -9.75 2.81 4.10
CA LEU A 135 -10.01 1.90 2.99
C LEU A 135 -11.51 1.85 2.64
N SER A 136 -12.40 1.82 3.65
CA SER A 136 -13.85 1.82 3.40
C SER A 136 -14.35 3.11 2.76
N LYS A 137 -13.81 4.26 3.16
CA LYS A 137 -14.13 5.55 2.53
C LYS A 137 -13.78 5.50 1.04
N TRP A 138 -12.57 5.12 0.70
CA TRP A 138 -12.13 5.05 -0.70
C TRP A 138 -12.90 4.01 -1.51
N GLN A 139 -13.27 2.87 -0.92
CA GLN A 139 -14.12 1.87 -1.60
C GLN A 139 -15.55 2.36 -1.84
N THR A 140 -16.10 3.16 -0.94
CA THR A 140 -17.49 3.61 -1.02
C THR A 140 -17.66 4.86 -1.89
N GLU A 141 -16.78 5.84 -1.70
CA GLU A 141 -16.94 7.17 -2.29
C GLU A 141 -16.35 7.26 -3.70
N LEU A 142 -15.38 6.39 -4.05
CA LEU A 142 -14.78 6.37 -5.39
C LEU A 142 -15.51 5.42 -6.35
N HIS A 143 -16.29 4.46 -5.84
CA HIS A 143 -17.02 3.47 -6.64
C HIS A 143 -17.90 4.13 -7.71
N GLY A 144 -17.75 3.71 -8.96
CA GLY A 144 -18.48 4.25 -10.12
C GLY A 144 -18.08 5.66 -10.54
N LYS A 145 -16.99 6.23 -9.99
CA LYS A 145 -16.52 7.57 -10.31
C LYS A 145 -15.06 7.59 -10.82
N ALA A 146 -14.21 6.78 -10.24
CA ALA A 146 -12.81 6.61 -10.66
C ALA A 146 -12.29 5.26 -10.20
N TRP A 147 -11.24 4.75 -10.88
CA TRP A 147 -10.64 3.49 -10.54
C TRP A 147 -9.66 3.62 -9.37
N ASN A 148 -9.78 2.73 -8.37
CA ASN A 148 -8.97 2.77 -7.17
C ASN A 148 -7.64 2.00 -7.36
N SER A 149 -6.55 2.49 -6.76
CA SER A 149 -5.31 1.73 -6.56
C SER A 149 -5.26 1.19 -5.13
N LEU A 150 -4.86 -0.07 -4.99
CA LEU A 150 -4.82 -0.77 -3.71
C LEU A 150 -3.39 -1.13 -3.36
N PHE A 151 -2.87 -0.67 -2.22
CA PHE A 151 -1.56 -1.05 -1.70
C PHE A 151 -1.52 -0.91 -0.17
N LEU A 152 -0.64 -1.65 0.47
CA LEU A 152 -0.29 -1.50 1.88
C LEU A 152 1.20 -1.16 2.05
N GLY A 153 2.04 -1.51 1.09
CA GLY A 153 3.46 -1.27 1.10
C GLY A 153 3.98 -0.71 -0.22
N ASN A 154 5.08 0.02 -0.14
CA ASN A 154 5.84 0.53 -1.28
C ASN A 154 7.28 0.80 -0.86
N HIS A 155 8.12 1.35 -1.76
CA HIS A 155 9.52 1.67 -1.51
C HIS A 155 9.77 2.80 -0.50
N ASP A 156 8.72 3.50 -0.05
CA ASP A 156 8.76 4.62 0.89
C ASP A 156 8.05 4.34 2.22
N GLN A 157 7.60 3.10 2.43
CA GLN A 157 6.94 2.67 3.66
C GLN A 157 7.65 1.47 4.30
N PRO A 158 7.51 1.24 5.60
CA PRO A 158 7.97 0.01 6.24
C PRO A 158 7.34 -1.23 5.60
N ARG A 159 7.90 -2.41 5.86
CA ARG A 159 7.32 -3.67 5.38
C ARG A 159 5.90 -3.87 5.88
N THR A 160 5.01 -4.28 5.00
CA THR A 160 3.56 -4.36 5.22
C THR A 160 3.19 -5.16 6.47
N VAL A 161 3.75 -6.35 6.65
CA VAL A 161 3.42 -7.19 7.81
C VAL A 161 3.89 -6.59 9.14
N SER A 162 5.01 -5.85 9.14
CA SER A 162 5.51 -5.14 10.32
C SER A 162 4.68 -3.88 10.64
N ALA A 163 4.18 -3.19 9.61
CA ALA A 163 3.45 -1.93 9.77
C ALA A 163 1.97 -2.11 10.17
N PHE A 164 1.32 -3.19 9.71
CA PHE A 164 -0.12 -3.39 9.83
C PHE A 164 -0.51 -4.72 10.49
N GLY A 165 0.38 -5.69 10.51
CA GLY A 165 0.11 -7.05 10.97
C GLY A 165 0.96 -7.45 12.17
N ASP A 166 1.28 -8.72 12.24
CA ASP A 166 2.15 -9.31 13.26
C ASP A 166 3.30 -10.05 12.57
N ASP A 167 4.51 -9.51 12.69
CA ASP A 167 5.72 -10.04 12.05
C ASP A 167 6.51 -11.01 12.93
N ARG A 168 6.00 -11.33 14.13
CA ARG A 168 6.56 -12.39 14.97
C ARG A 168 6.55 -13.72 14.22
N PRO A 169 7.59 -14.56 14.32
CA PRO A 169 7.75 -15.77 13.50
C PRO A 169 6.49 -16.67 13.46
N GLN A 170 5.82 -16.88 14.60
CA GLN A 170 4.64 -17.75 14.69
C GLN A 170 3.39 -17.16 13.99
N TRP A 171 3.32 -15.84 13.77
CA TRP A 171 2.16 -15.18 13.19
C TRP A 171 2.39 -14.58 11.80
N ARG A 172 3.64 -14.31 11.44
CA ARG A 172 4.06 -13.61 10.23
C ARG A 172 3.32 -14.10 8.96
N VAL A 173 3.38 -15.39 8.69
CA VAL A 173 2.76 -15.96 7.47
C VAL A 173 1.26 -15.79 7.49
N ARG A 174 0.61 -16.10 8.61
CA ARG A 174 -0.85 -16.00 8.73
C ARG A 174 -1.31 -14.55 8.67
N SER A 175 -0.60 -13.63 9.33
CA SER A 175 -0.88 -12.20 9.32
C SER A 175 -0.67 -11.59 7.92
N ALA A 176 0.42 -11.94 7.22
CA ALA A 176 0.65 -11.48 5.85
C ALA A 176 -0.48 -11.95 4.89
N LYS A 177 -0.91 -13.20 4.97
CA LYS A 177 -2.03 -13.72 4.18
C LYS A 177 -3.35 -13.01 4.53
N MET A 178 -3.59 -12.69 5.81
CA MET A 178 -4.78 -11.97 6.25
C MET A 178 -4.82 -10.55 5.68
N LEU A 179 -3.71 -9.80 5.74
CA LEU A 179 -3.59 -8.47 5.16
C LEU A 179 -3.81 -8.50 3.64
N ALA A 180 -3.19 -9.46 2.94
CA ALA A 180 -3.37 -9.67 1.51
C ALA A 180 -4.84 -9.94 1.16
N THR A 181 -5.53 -10.81 1.91
CA THR A 181 -6.96 -11.10 1.69
C THR A 181 -7.79 -9.84 1.88
N CYS A 182 -7.57 -9.13 2.99
CA CYS A 182 -8.31 -7.90 3.30
C CYS A 182 -8.24 -6.89 2.15
N LEU A 183 -7.06 -6.71 1.55
CA LEU A 183 -6.88 -5.74 0.47
C LEU A 183 -7.34 -6.27 -0.89
N HIS A 184 -6.96 -7.51 -1.25
CA HIS A 184 -7.18 -8.04 -2.60
C HIS A 184 -8.65 -8.38 -2.92
N MET A 185 -9.52 -8.44 -1.91
CA MET A 185 -10.97 -8.60 -2.11
C MET A 185 -11.70 -7.26 -2.31
N MET A 186 -10.98 -6.13 -2.39
CA MET A 186 -11.52 -4.79 -2.66
C MET A 186 -11.50 -4.45 -4.15
N GLU A 187 -12.30 -3.44 -4.54
CA GLU A 187 -12.32 -2.87 -5.88
C GLU A 187 -11.07 -2.03 -6.14
N GLY A 188 -10.46 -2.21 -7.29
CA GLY A 188 -9.27 -1.48 -7.71
C GLY A 188 -8.15 -2.38 -8.19
N THR A 189 -7.03 -1.80 -8.58
CA THR A 189 -5.83 -2.53 -9.00
C THR A 189 -4.91 -2.75 -7.80
N PRO A 190 -4.66 -4.00 -7.36
CA PRO A 190 -3.71 -4.27 -6.27
C PRO A 190 -2.28 -4.14 -6.77
N TYR A 191 -1.47 -3.39 -6.02
CA TYR A 191 -0.03 -3.24 -6.20
C TYR A 191 0.68 -4.02 -5.10
N ILE A 192 1.43 -5.03 -5.50
CA ILE A 192 2.18 -5.90 -4.61
C ILE A 192 3.63 -5.43 -4.62
N TYR A 193 4.10 -4.90 -3.49
CA TYR A 193 5.49 -4.49 -3.38
C TYR A 193 6.42 -5.70 -3.22
N GLN A 194 7.56 -5.70 -3.91
CA GLN A 194 8.54 -6.80 -3.88
C GLN A 194 8.88 -7.25 -2.45
N GLY A 195 8.74 -8.56 -2.19
CA GLY A 195 8.93 -9.17 -0.88
C GLY A 195 7.67 -9.23 -0.01
N GLU A 196 6.60 -8.53 -0.37
CA GLU A 196 5.31 -8.65 0.31
C GLU A 196 4.72 -10.06 0.14
N GLU A 197 4.86 -10.64 -1.04
CA GLU A 197 4.49 -12.00 -1.38
C GLU A 197 5.28 -13.08 -0.63
N LEU A 198 6.42 -12.70 -0.03
CA LEU A 198 7.22 -13.57 0.85
C LEU A 198 6.93 -13.32 2.34
N GLY A 199 6.21 -12.26 2.65
CA GLY A 199 6.03 -11.78 4.01
C GLY A 199 7.35 -11.26 4.62
N MET A 200 8.17 -10.54 3.84
CA MET A 200 9.38 -9.87 4.34
C MET A 200 9.02 -8.85 5.41
N THR A 201 9.86 -8.76 6.44
CA THR A 201 9.68 -7.91 7.62
C THR A 201 10.63 -6.72 7.61
N ASN A 202 10.43 -5.78 8.52
CA ASN A 202 11.42 -4.76 8.83
C ASN A 202 12.76 -5.37 9.21
N CYS A 203 13.85 -4.68 8.86
CA CYS A 203 15.21 -5.12 9.15
C CYS A 203 15.66 -4.62 10.54
N PRO A 204 16.25 -5.48 11.37
CA PRO A 204 16.78 -5.07 12.67
C PRO A 204 18.14 -4.39 12.50
N PHE A 205 18.16 -3.15 11.98
CA PHE A 205 19.37 -2.33 11.91
C PHE A 205 19.95 -2.11 13.31
N GLN A 206 21.29 -2.07 13.44
CA GLN A 206 21.96 -2.02 14.72
C GLN A 206 22.61 -0.67 15.02
N SER A 207 22.86 0.13 13.99
CA SER A 207 23.48 1.46 14.15
C SER A 207 22.98 2.42 13.08
N LEU A 208 23.21 3.71 13.31
CA LEU A 208 22.88 4.76 12.33
C LEU A 208 23.62 4.58 11.00
N ASP A 209 24.83 4.05 11.04
CA ASP A 209 25.68 3.86 9.86
C ASP A 209 25.14 2.81 8.88
N GLU A 210 24.18 1.99 9.31
CA GLU A 210 23.52 1.03 8.44
C GLU A 210 22.38 1.64 7.60
N PHE A 211 21.88 2.84 7.96
CA PHE A 211 20.87 3.55 7.21
C PHE A 211 21.47 4.30 6.02
N ARG A 212 20.73 4.34 4.92
CA ARG A 212 21.10 5.01 3.67
C ARG A 212 20.10 6.09 3.27
N ASP A 213 18.87 5.96 3.75
CA ASP A 213 17.79 6.87 3.41
C ASP A 213 18.02 8.26 4.01
N ILE A 214 17.99 9.27 3.13
CA ILE A 214 18.25 10.66 3.52
C ILE A 214 17.21 11.19 4.51
N ASP A 215 15.95 10.73 4.43
CA ASP A 215 14.90 11.13 5.38
C ASP A 215 15.20 10.60 6.79
N SER A 216 15.69 9.37 6.89
CA SER A 216 16.14 8.77 8.15
C SER A 216 17.31 9.53 8.75
N LEU A 217 18.32 9.87 7.94
CA LEU A 217 19.49 10.63 8.39
C LEU A 217 19.14 12.05 8.80
N ASN A 218 18.28 12.72 8.05
CA ASN A 218 17.79 14.06 8.39
C ASN A 218 16.87 14.04 9.62
N GLY A 219 16.04 13.02 9.78
CA GLY A 219 15.24 12.80 10.98
C GLY A 219 16.12 12.63 12.22
N TYR A 220 17.16 11.80 12.13
CA TYR A 220 18.11 11.63 13.23
C TYR A 220 18.84 12.95 13.56
N ARG A 221 19.33 13.65 12.54
CA ARG A 221 19.95 14.98 12.75
C ARG A 221 19.00 15.92 13.47
N ARG A 222 17.77 16.06 12.97
CA ARG A 222 16.77 16.98 13.52
C ARG A 222 16.42 16.69 14.98
N TRP A 223 16.25 15.41 15.33
CA TRP A 223 15.72 15.06 16.63
C TRP A 223 16.78 14.67 17.66
N VAL A 224 17.96 14.23 17.23
CA VAL A 224 19.06 13.80 18.11
C VAL A 224 20.22 14.76 18.04
N THR A 225 20.84 14.98 16.86
CA THR A 225 22.06 15.81 16.75
C THR A 225 21.81 17.26 17.10
N ASP A 226 20.75 17.84 16.50
CA ASP A 226 20.35 19.24 16.66
C ASP A 226 19.11 19.39 17.57
N GLY A 227 18.58 18.29 18.08
CA GLY A 227 17.31 18.21 18.80
C GLY A 227 17.43 17.79 20.26
N PRO A 228 16.30 17.60 20.93
CA PRO A 228 16.26 17.34 22.37
C PRO A 228 16.36 15.86 22.75
N LEU A 229 16.39 14.91 21.78
CA LEU A 229 16.33 13.48 22.07
C LEU A 229 17.72 12.86 22.11
N THR A 230 17.85 11.80 22.88
CA THR A 230 19.02 10.93 22.85
C THR A 230 18.92 9.91 21.70
N HIS A 231 20.04 9.23 21.39
CA HIS A 231 20.05 8.12 20.44
C HIS A 231 19.03 7.03 20.83
N ASP A 232 19.04 6.60 22.07
CA ASP A 232 18.19 5.50 22.57
C ASP A 232 16.70 5.85 22.52
N GLU A 233 16.34 7.13 22.64
CA GLU A 233 14.96 7.60 22.53
C GLU A 233 14.47 7.63 21.09
N PHE A 234 15.31 7.94 20.10
CA PHE A 234 14.87 8.11 18.71
C PHE A 234 15.17 6.90 17.82
N PHE A 235 16.18 6.11 18.11
CA PHE A 235 16.57 4.96 17.28
C PHE A 235 15.43 3.94 17.05
N PRO A 236 14.54 3.64 18.03
CA PRO A 236 13.36 2.80 17.78
C PRO A 236 12.42 3.32 16.68
N TYR A 237 12.33 4.64 16.51
CA TYR A 237 11.54 5.25 15.43
C TYR A 237 12.15 4.99 14.06
N LEU A 238 13.47 5.07 13.94
CA LEU A 238 14.19 4.68 12.72
C LEU A 238 13.95 3.22 12.38
N LEU A 239 14.11 2.32 13.35
CA LEU A 239 13.90 0.87 13.17
C LEU A 239 12.49 0.58 12.64
N PHE A 240 11.49 1.27 13.16
CA PHE A 240 10.12 1.02 12.78
C PHE A 240 9.72 1.68 11.46
N LYS A 241 10.05 2.97 11.26
CA LYS A 241 9.45 3.80 10.18
C LYS A 241 10.38 4.06 9.00
N SER A 242 11.69 3.81 9.12
CA SER A 242 12.62 4.11 8.01
C SER A 242 12.20 3.44 6.71
N ARG A 243 12.31 4.18 5.60
CA ARG A 243 12.12 3.66 4.24
C ARG A 243 13.13 2.58 3.86
N ASP A 244 14.28 2.55 4.51
CA ASP A 244 15.32 1.52 4.32
C ASP A 244 14.81 0.10 4.60
N ASN A 245 13.80 -0.06 5.45
CA ASN A 245 13.12 -1.34 5.67
C ASN A 245 12.58 -1.96 4.37
N ALA A 246 12.01 -1.14 3.49
CA ALA A 246 11.49 -1.57 2.20
C ALA A 246 12.59 -1.75 1.14
N ARG A 247 13.79 -1.17 1.37
CA ARG A 247 14.90 -1.11 0.40
C ARG A 247 16.01 -2.12 0.67
N THR A 248 15.85 -2.96 1.70
CA THR A 248 16.74 -4.10 1.93
C THR A 248 16.75 -5.01 0.70
N PRO A 249 17.89 -5.67 0.39
CA PRO A 249 17.99 -6.60 -0.71
C PRO A 249 16.87 -7.64 -0.71
N MET A 250 16.34 -7.95 -1.90
CA MET A 250 15.38 -9.03 -2.08
C MET A 250 15.99 -10.35 -1.61
N GLN A 251 15.23 -11.12 -0.84
CA GLN A 251 15.65 -12.39 -0.26
C GLN A 251 15.31 -13.52 -1.23
N TRP A 252 16.28 -13.93 -2.06
CA TRP A 252 16.07 -14.94 -3.09
C TRP A 252 16.19 -16.37 -2.56
N ASP A 253 17.21 -16.62 -1.73
CA ASP A 253 17.49 -17.91 -1.11
C ASP A 253 18.23 -17.76 0.22
N ASP A 254 18.64 -18.89 0.82
CA ASP A 254 19.37 -18.96 2.09
C ASP A 254 20.89 -18.85 1.96
N SER A 255 21.41 -18.62 0.74
CA SER A 255 22.84 -18.44 0.51
C SER A 255 23.34 -17.05 0.95
N THR A 256 24.64 -16.86 0.95
CA THR A 256 25.27 -15.58 1.34
C THR A 256 24.61 -14.38 0.68
N ASN A 257 24.31 -13.36 1.47
CA ASN A 257 23.61 -12.15 1.06
C ASN A 257 22.20 -12.44 0.47
N ALA A 258 21.54 -13.49 0.94
CA ALA A 258 20.21 -13.89 0.47
C ALA A 258 20.16 -14.20 -1.05
N GLY A 259 21.26 -14.66 -1.64
CA GLY A 259 21.35 -14.87 -3.09
C GLY A 259 21.33 -13.59 -3.92
N PHE A 260 21.27 -12.41 -3.29
CA PHE A 260 21.11 -11.12 -3.97
C PHE A 260 22.41 -10.66 -4.68
N THR A 261 23.56 -10.81 -4.04
CA THR A 261 24.85 -10.39 -4.58
C THR A 261 26.01 -11.23 -4.04
N ARG A 262 27.07 -11.37 -4.86
CA ARG A 262 28.35 -11.95 -4.44
C ARG A 262 29.30 -10.92 -3.83
N GLY A 263 29.01 -9.62 -3.99
CA GLY A 263 29.76 -8.52 -3.42
C GLY A 263 29.18 -8.05 -2.09
N THR A 264 29.63 -6.88 -1.62
CA THR A 264 29.07 -6.23 -0.44
C THR A 264 27.71 -5.62 -0.81
N PRO A 265 26.62 -5.96 -0.10
CA PRO A 265 25.33 -5.32 -0.32
C PRO A 265 25.40 -3.82 -0.02
N TRP A 266 24.67 -3.00 -0.79
CA TRP A 266 24.63 -1.55 -0.61
C TRP A 266 24.00 -1.11 0.71
N ILE A 267 23.11 -1.95 1.26
CA ILE A 267 22.46 -1.83 2.56
C ILE A 267 22.39 -3.21 3.22
N ARG A 268 22.21 -3.25 4.53
CA ARG A 268 22.09 -4.50 5.29
C ARG A 268 21.04 -5.44 4.72
N VAL A 269 21.40 -6.70 4.53
CA VAL A 269 20.44 -7.79 4.28
C VAL A 269 19.73 -8.12 5.59
N ASN A 270 18.41 -8.26 5.54
CA ASN A 270 17.65 -8.69 6.72
C ASN A 270 18.09 -10.10 7.14
N PRO A 271 18.57 -10.32 8.36
CA PRO A 271 19.15 -11.61 8.77
C PRO A 271 18.16 -12.78 8.74
N ASN A 272 16.87 -12.54 8.68
CA ASN A 272 15.86 -13.59 8.57
C ASN A 272 15.78 -14.23 7.17
N TYR A 273 16.65 -13.85 6.24
CA TYR A 273 16.65 -14.39 4.87
C TYR A 273 16.86 -15.91 4.82
N THR A 274 17.44 -16.50 5.85
CA THR A 274 17.60 -17.96 5.95
C THR A 274 16.28 -18.72 6.04
N GLU A 275 15.20 -18.04 6.48
CA GLU A 275 13.86 -18.61 6.62
C GLU A 275 12.85 -17.92 5.68
N VAL A 276 13.03 -16.62 5.44
CA VAL A 276 12.14 -15.78 4.67
C VAL A 276 12.79 -15.48 3.33
N ASN A 277 12.55 -16.30 2.33
CA ASN A 277 13.12 -16.14 1.01
C ASN A 277 12.25 -16.76 -0.09
N ALA A 278 12.52 -16.40 -1.34
CA ALA A 278 11.74 -16.85 -2.48
C ALA A 278 11.86 -18.37 -2.71
N ALA A 279 13.06 -18.95 -2.56
CA ALA A 279 13.27 -20.39 -2.75
C ALA A 279 12.45 -21.19 -1.74
N ALA A 280 12.50 -20.83 -0.46
CA ALA A 280 11.69 -21.49 0.58
C ALA A 280 10.19 -21.32 0.34
N ALA A 281 9.76 -20.10 -0.04
CA ALA A 281 8.35 -19.82 -0.34
C ALA A 281 7.83 -20.60 -1.55
N MET A 282 8.64 -20.81 -2.57
CA MET A 282 8.29 -21.61 -3.75
C MET A 282 8.31 -23.11 -3.48
N ALA A 283 9.03 -23.57 -2.47
CA ALA A 283 9.05 -24.97 -2.05
C ALA A 283 7.85 -25.36 -1.17
N ASP A 284 7.20 -24.38 -0.53
CA ASP A 284 6.04 -24.60 0.36
C ASP A 284 4.73 -24.21 -0.33
N PRO A 285 3.85 -25.19 -0.68
CA PRO A 285 2.56 -24.92 -1.31
C PRO A 285 1.60 -24.09 -0.44
N ASP A 286 1.83 -24.02 0.87
CA ASP A 286 1.06 -23.21 1.81
C ASP A 286 1.72 -21.87 2.13
N SER A 287 2.79 -21.48 1.41
CA SER A 287 3.48 -20.21 1.60
C SER A 287 2.61 -19.00 1.29
N THR A 288 3.09 -17.83 1.71
CA THR A 288 2.50 -16.53 1.34
C THR A 288 2.52 -16.33 -0.17
N PHE A 289 3.58 -16.77 -0.87
CA PHE A 289 3.72 -16.67 -2.33
C PHE A 289 2.56 -17.35 -3.09
N TYR A 290 2.27 -18.61 -2.81
CA TYR A 290 1.15 -19.30 -3.46
C TYR A 290 -0.20 -18.76 -3.02
N TYR A 291 -0.29 -18.20 -1.83
CA TYR A 291 -1.51 -17.54 -1.39
C TYR A 291 -1.81 -16.27 -2.19
N PHE A 292 -0.80 -15.41 -2.44
CA PHE A 292 -0.93 -14.26 -3.35
C PHE A 292 -1.31 -14.70 -4.77
N GLN A 293 -0.69 -15.78 -5.28
CA GLN A 293 -1.06 -16.34 -6.59
C GLN A 293 -2.53 -16.75 -6.64
N LYS A 294 -3.05 -17.38 -5.57
CA LYS A 294 -4.48 -17.73 -5.46
C LYS A 294 -5.36 -16.47 -5.45
N LEU A 295 -5.01 -15.44 -4.69
CA LEU A 295 -5.76 -14.18 -4.65
C LEU A 295 -5.83 -13.50 -6.03
N ILE A 296 -4.71 -13.43 -6.74
CA ILE A 296 -4.65 -12.88 -8.10
C ILE A 296 -5.54 -13.68 -9.06
N ARG A 297 -5.51 -15.01 -8.97
CA ARG A 297 -6.38 -15.90 -9.79
C ARG A 297 -7.86 -15.66 -9.49
N LEU A 298 -8.23 -15.57 -8.21
CA LEU A 298 -9.62 -15.30 -7.82
C LEU A 298 -10.13 -13.97 -8.38
N ARG A 299 -9.31 -12.93 -8.35
CA ARG A 299 -9.65 -11.63 -8.97
C ARG A 299 -9.92 -11.74 -10.48
N LYS A 300 -9.16 -12.58 -11.18
CA LYS A 300 -9.35 -12.81 -12.63
C LYS A 300 -10.58 -13.64 -12.97
N THR A 301 -11.08 -14.45 -12.03
CA THR A 301 -12.16 -15.40 -12.27
C THR A 301 -13.48 -15.04 -11.60
N HIS A 302 -13.50 -14.06 -10.69
CA HIS A 302 -14.70 -13.66 -9.95
C HIS A 302 -14.93 -12.13 -10.07
N PRO A 303 -15.74 -11.69 -11.05
CA PRO A 303 -16.02 -10.27 -11.29
C PRO A 303 -16.53 -9.53 -10.05
N VAL A 304 -17.24 -10.21 -9.14
CA VAL A 304 -17.73 -9.62 -7.88
C VAL A 304 -16.61 -9.08 -6.99
N ILE A 305 -15.39 -9.63 -7.06
CA ILE A 305 -14.24 -9.09 -6.34
C ILE A 305 -13.83 -7.74 -6.92
N VAL A 306 -13.86 -7.62 -8.25
CA VAL A 306 -13.33 -6.47 -8.98
C VAL A 306 -14.35 -5.35 -9.08
N HIS A 307 -15.61 -5.67 -9.40
CA HIS A 307 -16.64 -4.70 -9.72
C HIS A 307 -17.81 -4.65 -8.72
N GLY A 308 -17.84 -5.54 -7.72
CA GLY A 308 -18.93 -5.58 -6.77
C GLY A 308 -18.95 -4.34 -5.87
N ARG A 309 -20.15 -3.93 -5.48
CA ARG A 309 -20.34 -2.83 -4.54
C ARG A 309 -19.89 -3.21 -3.13
N TYR A 310 -19.12 -2.35 -2.52
CA TYR A 310 -18.60 -2.52 -1.15
C TYR A 310 -19.63 -2.12 -0.09
N ALA A 311 -19.69 -2.88 1.01
CA ALA A 311 -20.38 -2.46 2.23
C ALA A 311 -19.63 -2.93 3.48
N LEU A 312 -19.26 -1.98 4.34
CA LEU A 312 -18.58 -2.27 5.60
C LEU A 312 -19.56 -2.81 6.63
N LEU A 313 -19.16 -3.89 7.31
CA LEU A 313 -19.80 -4.42 8.49
C LEU A 313 -18.87 -4.19 9.70
N GLU A 314 -19.42 -4.19 10.92
CA GLU A 314 -18.64 -4.06 12.16
C GLU A 314 -17.66 -2.87 12.17
N LYS A 315 -18.17 -1.68 11.79
CA LYS A 315 -17.34 -0.47 11.60
C LYS A 315 -16.53 -0.09 12.84
N ASP A 316 -17.05 -0.33 14.04
CA ASP A 316 -16.48 0.08 15.32
C ASP A 316 -15.73 -1.07 16.04
N ASP A 317 -15.75 -2.29 15.52
CA ASP A 317 -15.00 -3.41 16.12
C ASP A 317 -13.50 -3.21 15.93
N PRO A 318 -12.67 -3.18 16.99
CA PRO A 318 -11.24 -2.91 16.90
C PRO A 318 -10.40 -4.15 16.50
N ALA A 319 -11.03 -5.30 16.28
CA ALA A 319 -10.37 -6.56 15.97
C ALA A 319 -10.78 -7.11 14.60
N LEU A 320 -12.03 -6.94 14.21
CA LEU A 320 -12.59 -7.50 13.00
C LEU A 320 -12.70 -6.46 11.89
N PHE A 321 -12.16 -6.76 10.72
CA PHE A 321 -12.42 -6.01 9.50
C PHE A 321 -13.28 -6.90 8.60
N ILE A 322 -14.57 -6.60 8.54
CA ILE A 322 -15.57 -7.39 7.82
C ILE A 322 -16.30 -6.50 6.84
N TYR A 323 -16.42 -6.98 5.60
CA TYR A 323 -17.16 -6.28 4.56
C TYR A 323 -17.77 -7.25 3.54
N THR A 324 -18.74 -6.77 2.80
CA THR A 324 -19.35 -7.50 1.68
C THR A 324 -19.00 -6.85 0.34
N ARG A 325 -19.04 -7.68 -0.70
CA ARG A 325 -19.03 -7.24 -2.10
C ARG A 325 -20.26 -7.82 -2.78
N THR A 326 -20.99 -7.03 -3.53
CA THR A 326 -22.22 -7.47 -4.22
C THR A 326 -22.18 -7.04 -5.67
N LEU A 327 -22.34 -8.00 -6.58
CA LEU A 327 -22.48 -7.77 -8.01
C LEU A 327 -23.58 -8.72 -8.54
N ASP A 328 -24.68 -8.15 -9.00
CA ASP A 328 -25.85 -8.89 -9.40
C ASP A 328 -26.30 -9.89 -8.30
N ASP A 329 -26.39 -11.17 -8.62
CA ASP A 329 -26.76 -12.22 -7.67
C ASP A 329 -25.56 -12.75 -6.84
N ALA A 330 -24.32 -12.41 -7.19
CA ALA A 330 -23.12 -12.85 -6.49
C ALA A 330 -22.82 -11.95 -5.29
N GLN A 331 -22.57 -12.57 -4.14
CA GLN A 331 -22.19 -11.86 -2.92
C GLN A 331 -20.94 -12.51 -2.30
N LEU A 332 -19.97 -11.67 -1.94
CA LEU A 332 -18.84 -12.05 -1.11
C LEU A 332 -19.02 -11.50 0.31
N LEU A 333 -18.62 -12.31 1.27
CA LEU A 333 -18.39 -11.89 2.65
C LEU A 333 -16.92 -12.12 2.98
N VAL A 334 -16.21 -11.03 3.28
CA VAL A 334 -14.79 -11.03 3.64
C VAL A 334 -14.66 -10.76 5.12
N MET A 335 -14.01 -11.64 5.84
CA MET A 335 -13.84 -11.57 7.29
C MET A 335 -12.36 -11.69 7.63
N CYS A 336 -11.81 -10.69 8.32
CA CYS A 336 -10.40 -10.65 8.72
C CYS A 336 -10.31 -10.34 10.23
N ASN A 337 -9.70 -11.23 10.97
CA ASN A 337 -9.35 -11.03 12.37
C ASN A 337 -7.92 -10.46 12.48
N PHE A 338 -7.79 -9.23 12.96
CA PHE A 338 -6.50 -8.53 13.09
C PHE A 338 -5.82 -8.74 14.46
N LYS A 339 -6.26 -9.71 15.24
CA LYS A 339 -5.77 -9.94 16.61
C LYS A 339 -5.26 -11.37 16.81
N GLU A 340 -4.40 -11.52 17.81
CA GLU A 340 -3.84 -12.82 18.24
C GLU A 340 -4.81 -13.66 19.08
N HIS A 341 -6.06 -13.24 19.19
CA HIS A 341 -7.10 -13.94 19.93
C HIS A 341 -8.22 -14.37 19.00
N THR A 342 -8.87 -15.48 19.31
CA THR A 342 -10.08 -15.92 18.62
C THR A 342 -11.21 -14.92 18.81
N ARG A 343 -12.06 -14.80 17.77
CA ARG A 343 -13.23 -13.92 17.76
C ARG A 343 -14.43 -14.69 17.25
N GLU A 344 -15.50 -14.71 18.01
CA GLU A 344 -16.80 -15.20 17.53
C GLU A 344 -17.57 -14.06 16.89
N TRP A 345 -18.21 -14.38 15.77
CA TRP A 345 -19.06 -13.44 15.06
C TRP A 345 -20.24 -14.16 14.41
N THR A 346 -21.43 -13.55 14.49
CA THR A 346 -22.65 -14.06 13.87
C THR A 346 -22.86 -13.37 12.53
N MET A 347 -22.84 -14.18 11.47
CA MET A 347 -23.00 -13.71 10.10
C MET A 347 -24.43 -13.29 9.79
N PRO A 348 -24.67 -12.41 8.82
CA PRO A 348 -25.99 -12.21 8.24
C PRO A 348 -26.57 -13.54 7.74
N ALA A 349 -27.85 -13.79 8.00
CA ALA A 349 -28.52 -15.08 7.73
C ALA A 349 -28.32 -15.59 6.30
N GLY A 350 -28.15 -14.70 5.35
CA GLY A 350 -27.94 -15.05 3.94
C GLY A 350 -26.62 -15.74 3.60
N PHE A 351 -25.65 -15.81 4.53
CA PHE A 351 -24.33 -16.44 4.31
C PHE A 351 -24.19 -17.80 5.01
N ALA A 352 -25.17 -18.25 5.78
CA ALA A 352 -25.17 -19.62 6.30
C ALA A 352 -25.19 -20.62 5.10
N GLY A 353 -24.26 -21.58 5.10
CA GLY A 353 -24.10 -22.54 4.02
C GLY A 353 -23.39 -22.01 2.76
N ALA A 354 -22.91 -20.76 2.75
CA ALA A 354 -22.12 -20.22 1.64
C ALA A 354 -20.79 -20.96 1.47
N GLN A 355 -20.33 -21.02 0.22
CA GLN A 355 -19.08 -21.71 -0.12
C GLN A 355 -17.86 -20.92 0.39
N VAL A 356 -16.88 -21.61 0.98
CA VAL A 356 -15.57 -21.02 1.25
C VAL A 356 -14.83 -20.83 -0.07
N LEU A 357 -14.54 -19.58 -0.40
CA LEU A 357 -13.78 -19.22 -1.58
C LEU A 357 -12.27 -19.29 -1.32
N ILE A 358 -11.83 -18.74 -0.18
CA ILE A 358 -10.44 -18.83 0.28
C ILE A 358 -10.37 -18.66 1.81
N SER A 359 -9.43 -19.36 2.42
CA SER A 359 -9.07 -19.25 3.84
C SER A 359 -7.55 -19.33 4.00
N ASN A 360 -6.98 -18.55 4.91
CA ASN A 360 -5.56 -18.64 5.25
C ASN A 360 -5.27 -19.66 6.37
N THR A 361 -6.29 -20.35 6.85
CA THR A 361 -6.20 -21.41 7.87
C THR A 361 -6.56 -22.80 7.31
N GLY A 362 -6.80 -22.91 5.99
CA GLY A 362 -7.18 -24.16 5.36
C GLY A 362 -8.63 -24.58 5.60
N ARG A 363 -9.50 -23.69 6.08
CA ARG A 363 -10.93 -23.99 6.25
C ARG A 363 -11.59 -24.22 4.88
N THR A 364 -12.35 -25.32 4.76
CA THR A 364 -13.03 -25.72 3.51
C THR A 364 -14.52 -26.03 3.73
N GLN A 365 -14.94 -26.22 4.98
CA GLN A 365 -16.33 -26.53 5.31
C GLN A 365 -17.22 -25.32 5.13
N GLN A 366 -18.47 -25.54 4.74
CA GLN A 366 -19.49 -24.51 4.68
C GLN A 366 -19.62 -23.80 6.04
N ALA A 367 -19.85 -22.50 5.96
CA ALA A 367 -19.92 -21.67 7.15
C ALA A 367 -21.23 -21.90 7.92
N GLU A 368 -21.13 -22.07 9.22
CA GLU A 368 -22.26 -22.00 10.15
C GLU A 368 -22.66 -20.54 10.38
N GLN A 369 -23.88 -20.30 10.91
CA GLN A 369 -24.40 -18.96 11.20
C GLN A 369 -23.49 -18.15 12.15
N THR A 370 -22.93 -18.81 13.15
CA THR A 370 -21.90 -18.24 14.04
C THR A 370 -20.57 -18.87 13.73
N ILE A 371 -19.55 -18.04 13.52
CA ILE A 371 -18.22 -18.48 13.17
C ILE A 371 -17.19 -18.00 14.20
N THR A 372 -16.27 -18.90 14.57
CA THR A 372 -15.08 -18.55 15.35
C THR A 372 -13.92 -18.33 14.42
N LEU A 373 -13.47 -17.08 14.30
CA LEU A 373 -12.26 -16.70 13.57
C LEU A 373 -11.04 -16.91 14.46
N GLN A 374 -10.06 -17.67 13.96
CA GLN A 374 -8.80 -17.90 14.65
C GLN A 374 -7.92 -16.63 14.64
N PRO A 375 -6.84 -16.57 15.45
CA PRO A 375 -5.88 -15.48 15.40
C PRO A 375 -5.39 -15.22 13.97
N TYR A 376 -5.45 -13.98 13.51
CA TYR A 376 -5.06 -13.54 12.16
C TYR A 376 -5.70 -14.37 11.03
N GLU A 377 -6.89 -14.92 11.27
CA GLU A 377 -7.63 -15.63 10.21
C GLU A 377 -8.28 -14.63 9.25
N ALA A 378 -8.15 -14.96 7.97
CA ALA A 378 -8.93 -14.38 6.89
C ALA A 378 -9.77 -15.48 6.23
N LEU A 379 -11.06 -15.22 6.06
CA LEU A 379 -12.01 -16.12 5.44
C LEU A 379 -12.89 -15.33 4.47
N VAL A 380 -13.04 -15.86 3.27
CA VAL A 380 -13.92 -15.30 2.24
C VAL A 380 -14.96 -16.34 1.84
N LEU A 381 -16.21 -15.94 1.95
CA LEU A 381 -17.36 -16.76 1.52
C LEU A 381 -17.95 -16.17 0.24
N LEU A 382 -18.39 -17.07 -0.65
CA LEU A 382 -19.13 -16.73 -1.88
C LEU A 382 -20.51 -17.36 -1.81
N LYS A 383 -21.50 -16.56 -2.15
CA LYS A 383 -22.89 -16.95 -2.31
C LYS A 383 -23.39 -16.55 -3.70
#